data_8ec056b6cd2dee663400f67c05900e53
#
_entry.id   8ec056b6cd2dee663400f67c05900e53
#
_cell.length_a   1.000
_cell.length_b   1.000
_cell.length_c   1.000
_cell.angle_alpha   90.00
_cell.angle_beta   90.00
_cell.angle_gamma   90.00
#
_symmetry.space_group_name_H-M   'P 1'
#
loop_
_entity.id
_entity.type
_entity.pdbx_description
1 polymer ?
#
loop_
_entity_poly.entity_id
_entity_poly.type
_entity_poly.pdbx_seq_one_letter_code
_entity_poly.pdbx_strand_id
1 'polypeptide(L)'
;MFFVVTMTHPDGAGWGQHVMAHVQYLNTLVEQGKLRASGPANGLPLRAGLLIFSVADRAELDALIAADPFATEGLISELTVIEWNPLFGTFAAEATPIAPPRSA
;
A
#
# COMPACT_ATOMS: atom_id res chain seq x y z
N MET A 1 -4.50 -11.71 -1.58
CA MET A 1 -4.07 -10.97 -2.79
C MET A 1 -3.10 -9.87 -2.39
N PHE A 2 -2.06 -9.69 -3.15
CA PHE A 2 -1.13 -8.59 -2.96
C PHE A 2 -1.48 -7.41 -3.85
N PHE A 3 -1.32 -6.22 -3.30
CA PHE A 3 -1.44 -4.97 -4.05
C PHE A 3 -0.26 -4.07 -3.73
N VAL A 4 0.28 -3.43 -4.75
CA VAL A 4 1.26 -2.36 -4.60
C VAL A 4 0.52 -1.04 -4.76
N VAL A 5 0.59 -0.23 -3.74
CA VAL A 5 -0.10 1.06 -3.68
C VAL A 5 0.94 2.16 -3.59
N THR A 6 0.77 3.21 -4.38
CA THR A 6 1.51 4.44 -4.19
C THR A 6 0.55 5.56 -3.89
N MET A 7 0.94 6.46 -3.00
CA MET A 7 0.17 7.65 -2.71
C MET A 7 1.08 8.86 -2.65
N THR A 8 0.65 9.97 -3.24
CA THR A 8 1.32 11.24 -3.14
C THR A 8 0.54 12.18 -2.24
N HIS A 9 1.22 13.11 -1.61
CA HIS A 9 0.64 14.03 -0.65
C HIS A 9 0.84 15.47 -1.12
N PRO A 10 -0.17 16.33 -1.00
CA PRO A 10 -0.02 17.73 -1.37
C PRO A 10 0.97 18.44 -0.44
N ASP A 11 1.62 19.46 -0.96
CA ASP A 11 2.44 20.35 -0.13
C ASP A 11 1.59 21.06 0.91
N GLY A 12 2.22 21.48 1.99
CA GLY A 12 1.59 22.24 3.06
C GLY A 12 1.75 21.59 4.43
N ALA A 13 1.12 22.17 5.43
CA ALA A 13 1.27 21.76 6.82
C ALA A 13 0.50 20.47 7.17
N GLY A 14 -0.49 20.08 6.36
CA GLY A 14 -1.36 18.95 6.67
C GLY A 14 -0.63 17.63 6.86
N TRP A 15 0.38 17.36 6.02
CA TRP A 15 1.17 16.14 6.13
C TRP A 15 1.80 16.02 7.53
N GLY A 16 2.48 17.06 7.99
CA GLY A 16 3.13 17.05 9.30
C GLY A 16 2.14 16.95 10.46
N GLN A 17 0.95 17.51 10.31
CA GLN A 17 -0.09 17.46 11.33
C GLN A 17 -0.69 16.05 11.50
N HIS A 18 -0.72 15.25 10.42
CA HIS A 18 -1.42 13.96 10.41
C HIS A 18 -0.50 12.75 10.23
N VAL A 19 0.82 12.96 10.04
CA VAL A 19 1.75 11.86 9.78
C VAL A 19 1.82 10.87 10.93
N MET A 20 1.77 11.31 12.17
CA MET A 20 1.84 10.39 13.32
C MET A 20 0.61 9.49 13.41
N ALA A 21 -0.57 10.03 13.16
CA ALA A 21 -1.80 9.22 13.11
C ALA A 21 -1.73 8.20 11.98
N HIS A 22 -1.21 8.60 10.82
CA HIS A 22 -0.96 7.69 9.70
C HIS A 22 0.01 6.57 10.09
N VAL A 23 1.15 6.90 10.72
CA VAL A 23 2.14 5.91 11.16
C VAL A 23 1.53 4.91 12.15
N GLN A 24 0.75 5.38 13.12
CA GLN A 24 0.07 4.50 14.07
C GLN A 24 -0.92 3.57 13.38
N TYR A 25 -1.66 4.07 12.42
CA TYR A 25 -2.57 3.27 11.61
C TYR A 25 -1.82 2.19 10.82
N LEU A 26 -0.74 2.55 10.13
CA LEU A 26 0.06 1.59 9.37
C LEU A 26 0.67 0.51 10.28
N ASN A 27 1.16 0.87 11.46
CA ASN A 27 1.70 -0.11 12.41
C ASN A 27 0.63 -1.12 12.84
N THR A 28 -0.61 -0.69 13.02
CA THR A 28 -1.72 -1.60 13.29
C THR A 28 -1.92 -2.59 12.15
N LEU A 29 -1.86 -2.12 10.91
CA LEU A 29 -2.00 -2.99 9.73
C LEU A 29 -0.82 -3.95 9.59
N VAL A 30 0.40 -3.54 9.96
CA VAL A 30 1.56 -4.42 10.00
C VAL A 30 1.34 -5.56 11.01
N GLU A 31 0.88 -5.24 12.21
CA GLU A 31 0.59 -6.23 13.24
C GLU A 31 -0.49 -7.22 12.80
N GLN A 32 -1.45 -6.77 12.04
CA GLN A 32 -2.52 -7.61 11.49
C GLN A 32 -2.10 -8.44 10.28
N GLY A 33 -0.87 -8.25 9.79
CA GLY A 33 -0.38 -8.92 8.58
C GLY A 33 -0.97 -8.42 7.27
N LYS A 34 -1.66 -7.27 7.30
CA LYS A 34 -2.30 -6.70 6.11
C LYS A 34 -1.37 -5.75 5.35
N LEU A 35 -0.50 -5.03 6.04
CA LEU A 35 0.56 -4.24 5.43
C LEU A 35 1.88 -4.99 5.61
N ARG A 36 2.51 -5.37 4.50
CA ARG A 36 3.69 -6.23 4.50
C ARG A 36 4.99 -5.44 4.41
N ALA A 37 4.97 -4.30 3.78
CA ALA A 37 6.10 -3.36 3.69
C ALA A 37 5.57 -2.00 3.28
N SER A 38 6.23 -0.96 3.74
CA SER A 38 5.93 0.42 3.35
C SER A 38 7.12 1.31 3.64
N GLY A 39 7.21 2.39 2.90
CA GLY A 39 8.23 3.41 3.11
C GLY A 39 8.05 4.60 2.17
N PRO A 40 8.79 5.68 2.41
CA PRO A 40 8.75 6.83 1.51
C PRO A 40 9.37 6.48 0.16
N ALA A 41 8.74 6.99 -0.91
CA ALA A 41 9.30 6.95 -2.25
C ALA A 41 10.03 8.26 -2.51
N ASN A 42 11.34 8.18 -2.67
CA ASN A 42 12.20 9.36 -2.81
C ASN A 42 12.41 9.76 -4.27
N GLY A 43 12.82 11.02 -4.48
CA GLY A 43 13.16 11.52 -5.82
C GLY A 43 11.97 12.01 -6.63
N LEU A 44 10.81 12.14 -6.04
CA LEU A 44 9.60 12.66 -6.68
C LEU A 44 9.34 14.11 -6.27
N PRO A 45 8.62 14.89 -7.10
CA PRO A 45 8.35 16.30 -6.78
C PRO A 45 7.55 16.51 -5.48
N LEU A 46 6.59 15.62 -5.21
CA LEU A 46 5.79 15.65 -3.97
C LEU A 46 6.20 14.48 -3.07
N ARG A 47 5.89 14.61 -1.78
CA ARG A 47 6.03 13.49 -0.85
C ARG A 47 5.17 12.33 -1.33
N ALA A 48 5.74 11.15 -1.31
CA ALA A 48 5.07 9.94 -1.75
C ALA A 48 5.46 8.76 -0.89
N GLY A 49 4.57 7.79 -0.78
CA GLY A 49 4.80 6.52 -0.12
C GLY A 49 4.46 5.35 -1.03
N LEU A 50 5.14 4.24 -0.79
CA LEU A 50 4.85 2.96 -1.41
C LEU A 50 4.43 1.99 -0.33
N LEU A 51 3.34 1.26 -0.57
CA LEU A 51 2.78 0.31 0.38
C LEU A 51 2.51 -1.03 -0.32
N ILE A 52 2.89 -2.10 0.33
CA ILE A 52 2.61 -3.46 -0.14
C ILE A 52 1.60 -4.09 0.81
N PHE A 53 0.39 -4.34 0.32
CA PHE A 53 -0.71 -4.93 1.07
C PHE A 53 -0.90 -6.39 0.72
N SER A 54 -1.29 -7.19 1.71
CA SER A 54 -1.81 -8.54 1.55
C SER A 54 -3.21 -8.59 2.16
N VAL A 55 -4.22 -8.71 1.32
CA VAL A 55 -5.63 -8.63 1.70
C VAL A 55 -6.44 -9.68 0.95
N ALA A 56 -7.69 -9.88 1.37
CA ALA A 56 -8.55 -10.88 0.76
C ALA A 56 -8.97 -10.51 -0.67
N ASP A 57 -9.26 -9.21 -0.90
CA ASP A 57 -9.75 -8.70 -2.17
C ASP A 57 -9.56 -7.19 -2.29
N ARG A 58 -9.94 -6.63 -3.41
CA ARG A 58 -9.86 -5.19 -3.67
C ARG A 58 -10.76 -4.38 -2.74
N ALA A 59 -11.91 -4.90 -2.36
CA ALA A 59 -12.83 -4.19 -1.48
C ALA A 59 -12.23 -3.99 -0.09
N GLU A 60 -11.54 -5.00 0.45
CA GLU A 60 -10.81 -4.84 1.71
C GLU A 60 -9.71 -3.80 1.57
N LEU A 61 -8.93 -3.82 0.49
CA LEU A 61 -7.90 -2.82 0.24
C LEU A 61 -8.49 -1.41 0.22
N ASP A 62 -9.55 -1.21 -0.52
CA ASP A 62 -10.18 0.11 -0.64
C ASP A 62 -10.68 0.63 0.72
N ALA A 63 -11.22 -0.24 1.55
CA ALA A 63 -11.65 0.10 2.90
C ALA A 63 -10.46 0.49 3.80
N LEU A 64 -9.35 -0.23 3.71
CA LEU A 64 -8.15 0.07 4.49
C LEU A 64 -7.52 1.40 4.06
N ILE A 65 -7.48 1.69 2.77
CA ILE A 65 -6.98 2.97 2.27
C ILE A 65 -7.90 4.12 2.71
N ALA A 66 -9.21 3.94 2.62
CA ALA A 66 -10.17 4.96 3.01
C ALA A 66 -10.12 5.30 4.50
N ALA A 67 -9.72 4.35 5.34
CA ALA A 67 -9.59 4.53 6.79
C ALA A 67 -8.26 5.16 7.22
N ASP A 68 -7.29 5.28 6.30
CA ASP A 68 -6.02 5.94 6.59
C ASP A 68 -6.27 7.42 6.93
N PRO A 69 -5.69 7.95 8.02
CA PRO A 69 -5.81 9.38 8.35
C PRO A 69 -5.44 10.31 7.21
N PHE A 70 -4.49 9.97 6.36
CA PHE A 70 -4.20 10.78 5.17
C PHE A 70 -5.37 10.82 4.19
N ALA A 71 -6.11 9.73 4.05
CA ALA A 71 -7.31 9.72 3.21
C ALA A 71 -8.45 10.50 3.85
N THR A 72 -8.71 10.30 5.14
CA THR A 72 -9.81 10.98 5.84
C THR A 72 -9.62 12.50 5.89
N GLU A 73 -8.38 12.96 5.90
CA GLU A 73 -8.03 14.39 5.94
C GLU A 73 -7.79 15.00 4.54
N GLY A 74 -8.07 14.25 3.49
CA GLY A 74 -7.92 14.75 2.13
C GLY A 74 -6.46 15.00 1.71
N LEU A 75 -5.51 14.24 2.26
CA LEU A 75 -4.07 14.43 2.06
C LEU A 75 -3.47 13.43 1.08
N ILE A 76 -4.26 12.81 0.24
CA ILE A 76 -3.79 11.97 -0.87
C ILE A 76 -4.16 12.66 -2.16
N SER A 77 -3.16 13.22 -2.86
CA SER A 77 -3.38 13.92 -4.13
C SER A 77 -3.45 12.97 -5.31
N GLU A 78 -2.68 11.89 -5.27
CA GLU A 78 -2.73 10.83 -6.27
C GLU A 78 -2.61 9.48 -5.56
N LEU A 79 -3.35 8.50 -6.08
CA LEU A 79 -3.33 7.13 -5.58
C LEU A 79 -3.22 6.19 -6.78
N THR A 80 -2.26 5.28 -6.73
CA THR A 80 -2.18 4.18 -7.70
C THR A 80 -2.33 2.85 -6.98
N VAL A 81 -3.01 1.91 -7.60
CA VAL A 81 -3.23 0.57 -7.08
C VAL A 81 -2.94 -0.43 -8.17
N ILE A 82 -2.01 -1.35 -7.91
CA ILE A 82 -1.62 -2.40 -8.84
C ILE A 82 -1.78 -3.73 -8.13
N GLU A 83 -2.57 -4.64 -8.69
CA GLU A 83 -2.58 -6.03 -8.24
C GLU A 83 -1.24 -6.68 -8.62
N TRP A 84 -0.65 -7.40 -7.68
CA TRP A 84 0.70 -7.91 -7.84
C TRP A 84 0.80 -9.37 -7.40
N ASN A 85 1.54 -10.15 -8.14
CA ASN A 85 1.86 -11.52 -7.77
C ASN A 85 3.38 -11.63 -7.54
N PRO A 86 3.85 -11.63 -6.29
CA PRO A 86 5.28 -11.60 -5.96
C PRO A 86 5.93 -12.98 -6.12
N LEU A 87 6.23 -13.37 -7.36
CA LEU A 87 6.75 -14.71 -7.66
C LEU A 87 8.16 -14.95 -7.13
N PHE A 88 8.95 -13.90 -6.92
CA PHE A 88 10.35 -14.00 -6.52
C PHE A 88 10.62 -13.16 -5.28
N GLY A 89 11.47 -13.66 -4.40
CA GLY A 89 11.95 -12.92 -3.24
C GLY A 89 11.14 -13.18 -1.98
N THR A 90 11.10 -12.19 -1.11
CA THR A 90 10.59 -12.31 0.27
C THR A 90 9.17 -12.88 0.38
N PHE A 91 8.29 -12.54 -0.56
CA PHE A 91 6.88 -12.96 -0.53
C PHE A 91 6.58 -14.15 -1.46
N ALA A 92 7.59 -14.78 -2.05
CA ALA A 92 7.39 -15.81 -3.06
C ALA A 92 6.57 -17.00 -2.57
N ALA A 93 6.71 -17.37 -1.29
CA ALA A 93 5.95 -18.47 -0.70
C ALA A 93 4.43 -18.20 -0.63
N GLU A 94 4.04 -16.93 -0.67
CA GLU A 94 2.64 -16.50 -0.60
C GLU A 94 2.07 -16.14 -1.97
N ALA A 95 2.89 -16.21 -3.03
CA ALA A 95 2.45 -15.91 -4.38
C ALA A 95 1.50 -16.99 -4.89
N THR A 96 0.62 -16.58 -5.80
CA THR A 96 -0.22 -17.54 -6.54
C THR A 96 0.63 -18.21 -7.61
N PRO A 97 0.74 -19.55 -7.62
CA PRO A 97 1.52 -20.23 -8.64
C PRO A 97 1.00 -19.94 -10.05
N ILE A 98 1.94 -19.68 -10.97
CA ILE A 98 1.60 -19.58 -12.38
C ILE A 98 1.38 -21.00 -12.89
N ALA A 99 0.22 -21.25 -13.55
CA ALA A 99 -0.03 -22.52 -14.18
C ALA A 99 1.01 -22.75 -15.29
N PRO A 100 1.64 -23.97 -15.38
CA PRO A 100 2.55 -24.23 -16.46
C PRO A 100 1.83 -24.14 -17.80
N PRO A 101 2.52 -23.71 -18.88
CA PRO A 101 1.92 -23.68 -20.19
C PRO A 101 1.46 -25.09 -20.56
N ARG A 102 0.30 -25.18 -21.21
CA ARG A 102 -0.20 -26.46 -21.70
C ARG A 102 0.77 -27.01 -22.74
N SER A 103 1.12 -28.27 -22.58
CA SER A 103 1.82 -28.98 -23.63
C SER A 103 0.93 -29.05 -24.87
N ALA A 104 1.45 -28.65 -25.99
CA ALA A 104 0.74 -28.75 -27.24
C ALA A 104 0.60 -30.23 -27.65
#